data_83cc8e10d9e5a1ebfd4b357738f18890
#
_entry.id   83cc8e10d9e5a1ebfd4b357738f18890
#
_cell.length_a   1.000
_cell.length_b   1.000
_cell.length_c   1.000
_cell.angle_alpha   90.00
_cell.angle_beta   90.00
_cell.angle_gamma   90.00
#
_symmetry.space_group_name_H-M   'P 1'
#
loop_
_entity.id
_entity.type
_entity.pdbx_description
1 polymer ?
#
loop_
_entity_poly.entity_id
_entity_poly.type
_entity_poly.pdbx_seq_one_letter_code
_entity_poly.pdbx_strand_id
1 'polypeptide(L)'
;MTTPLADFLRTYAASGMARLHMPGHKGRGPLGCEAWDLTEISGADSLYEAAGVIARSEENAAALFGSAATFYSTEGSTQCVKAMLFLALQNRPAGTPPVVLAARNVHKSFVHAAALLDFEPLWLWPEEGTSSLCACPVAAEGLDRALSALDAPPAAVYITSPDYLGNMADIPAPVSYTHLTL
;
A
#
# COMPACT_ATOMS: atom_id res chain seq x y z
N MET A 1 -19.32 9.45 -11.00
CA MET A 1 -18.13 8.61 -11.18
C MET A 1 -18.61 7.26 -11.69
N THR A 2 -17.98 6.70 -12.72
CA THR A 2 -18.28 5.37 -13.25
C THR A 2 -17.51 4.31 -12.47
N THR A 3 -18.01 3.06 -12.50
CA THR A 3 -17.37 1.90 -11.85
C THR A 3 -17.00 0.83 -12.91
N PRO A 4 -16.00 1.09 -13.80
CA PRO A 4 -15.80 0.32 -15.01
C PRO A 4 -15.70 -1.19 -14.79
N LEU A 5 -14.95 -1.62 -13.77
CA LEU A 5 -14.80 -3.04 -13.45
C LEU A 5 -16.13 -3.64 -12.95
N ALA A 6 -16.83 -3.00 -12.03
CA ALA A 6 -18.09 -3.48 -11.51
C ALA A 6 -19.19 -3.47 -12.58
N ASP A 7 -19.20 -2.46 -13.46
CA ASP A 7 -20.15 -2.35 -14.56
C ASP A 7 -19.92 -3.45 -15.62
N PHE A 8 -18.67 -3.75 -15.92
CA PHE A 8 -18.31 -4.89 -16.79
C PHE A 8 -18.79 -6.22 -16.19
N LEU A 9 -18.52 -6.48 -14.90
CA LEU A 9 -18.92 -7.72 -14.23
C LEU A 9 -20.45 -7.90 -14.25
N ARG A 10 -21.22 -6.84 -13.98
CA ARG A 10 -22.68 -6.88 -14.03
C ARG A 10 -23.19 -7.17 -15.45
N THR A 11 -22.63 -6.49 -16.44
CA THR A 11 -22.98 -6.67 -17.85
C THR A 11 -22.68 -8.09 -18.33
N TYR A 12 -21.51 -8.60 -17.97
CA TYR A 12 -21.11 -9.97 -18.32
C TYR A 12 -22.01 -11.00 -17.62
N ALA A 13 -22.30 -10.83 -16.34
CA ALA A 13 -23.19 -11.72 -15.60
C ALA A 13 -24.60 -11.80 -16.20
N ALA A 14 -25.11 -10.68 -16.73
CA ALA A 14 -26.42 -10.59 -17.38
C ALA A 14 -26.44 -11.02 -18.83
N SER A 15 -25.30 -11.22 -19.50
CA SER A 15 -25.20 -11.45 -20.94
C SER A 15 -25.74 -12.80 -21.40
N GLY A 16 -25.85 -13.79 -20.51
CA GLY A 16 -26.22 -15.17 -20.87
C GLY A 16 -25.16 -15.93 -21.65
N MET A 17 -23.95 -15.39 -21.83
CA MET A 17 -22.87 -16.06 -22.57
C MET A 17 -22.46 -17.37 -21.89
N ALA A 18 -22.17 -18.39 -22.70
CA ALA A 18 -21.63 -19.66 -22.20
C ALA A 18 -20.23 -19.46 -21.64
N ARG A 19 -20.03 -19.84 -20.37
CA ARG A 19 -18.77 -19.70 -19.66
C ARG A 19 -17.88 -20.92 -19.86
N LEU A 20 -17.13 -20.95 -20.94
CA LEU A 20 -16.20 -22.05 -21.26
C LEU A 20 -14.80 -21.82 -20.63
N HIS A 21 -14.62 -20.72 -19.93
CA HIS A 21 -13.41 -20.32 -19.21
C HIS A 21 -13.42 -20.81 -17.73
N MET A 22 -12.29 -20.65 -17.05
CA MET A 22 -12.21 -20.78 -15.57
C MET A 22 -12.86 -19.53 -14.90
N PRO A 23 -13.35 -19.64 -13.66
CA PRO A 23 -13.35 -20.84 -12.81
C PRO A 23 -14.40 -21.88 -13.18
N GLY A 24 -14.23 -23.12 -12.63
CA GLY A 24 -15.01 -24.29 -12.99
C GLY A 24 -16.50 -24.26 -12.61
N HIS A 25 -16.93 -23.41 -11.69
CA HIS A 25 -18.33 -23.25 -11.28
C HIS A 25 -19.23 -22.60 -12.37
N LYS A 26 -18.64 -22.04 -13.43
CA LYS A 26 -19.35 -21.49 -14.58
C LYS A 26 -20.40 -20.42 -14.24
N GLY A 27 -20.12 -19.62 -13.21
CA GLY A 27 -21.02 -18.56 -12.74
C GLY A 27 -22.21 -19.04 -11.92
N ARG A 28 -22.18 -20.27 -11.43
CA ARG A 28 -23.24 -20.89 -10.61
C ARG A 28 -22.64 -21.52 -9.38
N GLY A 29 -23.26 -21.31 -8.22
CA GLY A 29 -22.81 -21.87 -6.95
C GLY A 29 -23.63 -21.37 -5.76
N PRO A 30 -23.31 -21.82 -4.55
CA PRO A 30 -24.07 -21.52 -3.35
C PRO A 30 -23.80 -20.14 -2.74
N LEU A 31 -22.71 -19.43 -3.14
CA LEU A 31 -22.30 -18.20 -2.51
C LEU A 31 -23.00 -16.95 -3.07
N GLY A 32 -23.57 -17.06 -4.30
CA GLY A 32 -24.28 -15.96 -4.97
C GLY A 32 -23.38 -14.95 -5.68
N CYS A 33 -22.06 -15.00 -5.50
CA CYS A 33 -21.09 -14.14 -6.17
C CYS A 33 -20.42 -14.78 -7.39
N GLU A 34 -20.64 -16.05 -7.65
CA GLU A 34 -19.99 -16.82 -8.73
C GLU A 34 -20.25 -16.23 -10.11
N ALA A 35 -21.38 -15.53 -10.27
CA ALA A 35 -21.69 -14.85 -11.53
C ALA A 35 -20.69 -13.75 -11.88
N TRP A 36 -20.00 -13.19 -10.88
CA TRP A 36 -19.01 -12.12 -11.00
C TRP A 36 -17.55 -12.63 -10.93
N ASP A 37 -17.37 -13.90 -10.63
CA ASP A 37 -16.04 -14.51 -10.57
C ASP A 37 -15.62 -14.94 -11.96
N LEU A 38 -14.64 -14.23 -12.51
CA LEU A 38 -14.10 -14.37 -13.85
C LEU A 38 -12.58 -14.50 -13.80
N THR A 39 -12.03 -15.00 -14.91
CA THR A 39 -10.61 -14.89 -15.22
C THR A 39 -10.37 -13.80 -16.29
N GLU A 40 -9.18 -13.74 -16.81
CA GLU A 40 -8.71 -12.78 -17.85
C GLU A 40 -9.32 -13.10 -19.22
N ILE A 41 -10.65 -13.02 -19.33
CA ILE A 41 -11.34 -13.19 -20.59
C ILE A 41 -11.35 -11.88 -21.39
N SER A 42 -11.71 -11.96 -22.68
CA SER A 42 -11.80 -10.76 -23.53
C SER A 42 -12.69 -9.68 -22.89
N GLY A 43 -12.13 -8.51 -22.68
CA GLY A 43 -12.76 -7.35 -22.06
C GLY A 43 -12.69 -7.30 -20.52
N ALA A 44 -12.28 -8.39 -19.83
CA ALA A 44 -12.15 -8.42 -18.37
C ALA A 44 -10.86 -7.78 -17.88
N ASP A 45 -9.86 -7.62 -18.78
CA ASP A 45 -8.53 -7.11 -18.43
C ASP A 45 -7.69 -8.09 -17.60
N SER A 46 -6.45 -7.71 -17.29
CA SER A 46 -5.54 -8.43 -16.40
C SER A 46 -5.02 -7.50 -15.32
N LEU A 47 -5.05 -7.92 -14.05
CA LEU A 47 -4.56 -7.10 -12.95
C LEU A 47 -3.05 -6.85 -13.05
N TYR A 48 -2.31 -7.79 -13.62
CA TYR A 48 -0.84 -7.69 -13.75
C TYR A 48 -0.42 -6.67 -14.82
N GLU A 49 -1.18 -6.57 -15.90
CA GLU A 49 -0.92 -5.68 -17.04
C GLU A 49 -2.20 -4.92 -17.42
N ALA A 50 -2.74 -4.18 -16.46
CA ALA A 50 -4.01 -3.49 -16.62
C ALA A 50 -3.97 -2.49 -17.79
N ALA A 51 -4.85 -2.68 -18.78
CA ALA A 51 -4.96 -1.83 -20.00
C ALA A 51 -6.42 -1.55 -20.37
N GLY A 52 -7.38 -2.11 -19.66
CA GLY A 52 -8.81 -2.06 -19.97
C GLY A 52 -9.69 -1.55 -18.83
N VAL A 53 -10.62 -2.38 -18.37
CA VAL A 53 -11.58 -1.99 -17.31
C VAL A 53 -10.93 -1.81 -15.95
N ILE A 54 -9.87 -2.57 -15.65
CA ILE A 54 -9.09 -2.42 -14.42
C ILE A 54 -8.33 -1.10 -14.45
N ALA A 55 -7.59 -0.82 -15.53
CA ALA A 55 -6.86 0.44 -15.69
C ALA A 55 -7.79 1.65 -15.53
N ARG A 56 -8.94 1.67 -16.20
CA ARG A 56 -9.92 2.76 -16.04
C ARG A 56 -10.49 2.86 -14.62
N SER A 57 -10.62 1.76 -13.91
CA SER A 57 -11.05 1.76 -12.53
C SER A 57 -9.97 2.34 -11.61
N GLU A 58 -8.70 2.03 -11.84
CA GLU A 58 -7.54 2.59 -11.15
C GLU A 58 -7.38 4.09 -11.40
N GLU A 59 -7.59 4.55 -12.65
CA GLU A 59 -7.64 5.98 -13.01
C GLU A 59 -8.75 6.73 -12.24
N ASN A 60 -9.95 6.13 -12.15
CA ASN A 60 -11.05 6.71 -11.37
C ASN A 60 -10.73 6.77 -9.87
N ALA A 61 -10.05 5.76 -9.32
CA ALA A 61 -9.60 5.76 -7.95
C ALA A 61 -8.51 6.82 -7.71
N ALA A 62 -7.56 6.96 -8.64
CA ALA A 62 -6.55 8.01 -8.59
C ALA A 62 -7.18 9.42 -8.57
N ALA A 63 -8.16 9.67 -9.43
CA ALA A 63 -8.90 10.93 -9.45
C ALA A 63 -9.68 11.18 -8.15
N LEU A 64 -10.28 10.12 -7.56
CA LEU A 64 -11.03 10.23 -6.30
C LEU A 64 -10.13 10.58 -5.12
N PHE A 65 -8.97 9.95 -5.03
CA PHE A 65 -8.02 10.14 -3.93
C PHE A 65 -7.04 11.30 -4.17
N GLY A 66 -7.05 11.91 -5.36
CA GLY A 66 -6.11 12.98 -5.73
C GLY A 66 -4.66 12.49 -5.83
N SER A 67 -4.46 11.23 -6.12
CA SER A 67 -3.13 10.62 -6.30
C SER A 67 -2.68 10.69 -7.76
N ALA A 68 -1.37 10.67 -8.00
CA ALA A 68 -0.82 10.61 -9.36
C ALA A 68 -1.15 9.29 -10.07
N ALA A 69 -1.22 8.19 -9.32
CA ALA A 69 -1.64 6.88 -9.79
C ALA A 69 -2.22 6.07 -8.62
N THR A 70 -3.04 5.07 -8.94
CA THR A 70 -3.55 4.09 -7.98
C THR A 70 -3.50 2.72 -8.62
N PHE A 71 -3.05 1.72 -7.88
CA PHE A 71 -2.95 0.33 -8.34
C PHE A 71 -3.68 -0.58 -7.37
N TYR A 72 -4.44 -1.53 -7.89
CA TYR A 72 -5.15 -2.50 -7.08
C TYR A 72 -4.23 -3.66 -6.67
N SER A 73 -4.44 -4.16 -5.47
CA SER A 73 -3.79 -5.37 -4.97
C SER A 73 -4.82 -6.32 -4.39
N THR A 74 -4.67 -7.61 -4.70
CA THR A 74 -5.49 -8.69 -4.13
C THR A 74 -4.86 -9.31 -2.89
N GLU A 75 -3.60 -8.96 -2.59
CA GLU A 75 -2.81 -9.48 -1.46
C GLU A 75 -2.94 -8.62 -0.19
N GLY A 76 -3.91 -7.70 -0.17
CA GLY A 76 -4.17 -6.80 0.94
C GLY A 76 -3.07 -5.77 1.17
N SER A 77 -3.20 -5.00 2.25
CA SER A 77 -2.25 -3.94 2.64
C SER A 77 -0.82 -4.46 2.88
N THR A 78 -0.66 -5.74 3.19
CA THR A 78 0.68 -6.35 3.34
C THR A 78 1.49 -6.25 2.05
N GLN A 79 0.87 -6.51 0.90
CA GLN A 79 1.54 -6.36 -0.40
C GLN A 79 1.83 -4.88 -0.72
N CYS A 80 0.88 -4.00 -0.42
CA CYS A 80 1.06 -2.56 -0.63
C CYS A 80 2.23 -2.01 0.20
N VAL A 81 2.35 -2.41 1.47
CA VAL A 81 3.50 -2.02 2.32
C VAL A 81 4.82 -2.50 1.73
N LYS A 82 4.89 -3.76 1.26
CA LYS A 82 6.10 -4.28 0.61
C LYS A 82 6.44 -3.52 -0.67
N ALA A 83 5.44 -3.22 -1.50
CA ALA A 83 5.62 -2.48 -2.74
C ALA A 83 6.12 -1.04 -2.49
N MET A 84 5.53 -0.32 -1.52
CA MET A 84 5.98 1.01 -1.13
C MET A 84 7.44 1.02 -0.68
N LEU A 85 7.82 0.10 0.19
CA LEU A 85 9.18 -0.02 0.70
C LEU A 85 10.16 -0.42 -0.42
N PHE A 86 9.77 -1.33 -1.31
CA PHE A 86 10.55 -1.65 -2.49
C PHE A 86 10.82 -0.43 -3.37
N LEU A 87 9.78 0.35 -3.68
CA LEU A 87 9.91 1.57 -4.48
C LEU A 87 10.81 2.61 -3.79
N ALA A 88 10.67 2.81 -2.48
CA ALA A 88 11.52 3.71 -1.72
C ALA A 88 13.01 3.28 -1.80
N LEU A 89 13.27 1.99 -1.62
CA LEU A 89 14.63 1.43 -1.73
C LEU A 89 15.22 1.56 -3.12
N GLN A 90 14.41 1.38 -4.19
CA GLN A 90 14.86 1.55 -5.57
C GLN A 90 15.21 3.02 -5.90
N ASN A 91 14.52 3.97 -5.27
CA ASN A 91 14.72 5.39 -5.51
C ASN A 91 15.73 6.05 -4.56
N ARG A 92 16.35 5.30 -3.65
CA ARG A 92 17.39 5.85 -2.77
C ARG A 92 18.61 6.31 -3.58
N PRO A 93 19.37 7.30 -3.08
CA PRO A 93 20.61 7.73 -3.75
C PRO A 93 21.59 6.57 -3.93
N ALA A 94 22.26 6.53 -5.08
CA ALA A 94 23.22 5.49 -5.38
C ALA A 94 24.37 5.47 -4.34
N GLY A 95 24.72 4.28 -3.86
CA GLY A 95 25.78 4.10 -2.87
C GLY A 95 25.36 4.33 -1.41
N THR A 96 24.11 4.72 -1.14
CA THR A 96 23.61 4.80 0.25
C THR A 96 23.12 3.42 0.72
N PRO A 97 23.30 3.11 2.03
CA PRO A 97 22.83 1.84 2.58
C PRO A 97 21.29 1.75 2.52
N PRO A 98 20.72 0.54 2.40
CA PRO A 98 19.29 0.32 2.39
C PRO A 98 18.72 0.41 3.82
N VAL A 99 18.54 1.61 4.32
CA VAL A 99 18.06 1.90 5.68
C VAL A 99 16.67 2.51 5.62
N VAL A 100 15.78 2.07 6.49
CA VAL A 100 14.45 2.67 6.70
C VAL A 100 14.30 3.04 8.16
N LEU A 101 14.05 4.32 8.44
CA LEU A 101 13.76 4.82 9.78
C LEU A 101 12.28 4.57 10.10
N ALA A 102 11.96 3.83 11.14
CA ALA A 102 10.60 3.37 11.40
C ALA A 102 10.16 3.56 12.85
N ALA A 103 8.93 4.04 13.05
CA ALA A 103 8.32 4.05 14.37
C ALA A 103 8.17 2.62 14.91
N ARG A 104 8.44 2.42 16.19
CA ARG A 104 8.47 1.08 16.81
C ARG A 104 7.15 0.28 16.68
N ASN A 105 6.02 0.95 16.56
CA ASN A 105 4.69 0.32 16.49
C ASN A 105 4.27 -0.13 15.07
N VAL A 106 5.23 -0.44 14.21
CA VAL A 106 4.96 -0.94 12.86
C VAL A 106 4.16 -2.24 12.86
N HIS A 107 3.35 -2.41 11.83
CA HIS A 107 2.70 -3.70 11.57
C HIS A 107 3.72 -4.76 11.14
N LYS A 108 3.45 -6.03 11.42
CA LYS A 108 4.32 -7.17 11.03
C LYS A 108 4.69 -7.22 9.56
N SER A 109 3.85 -6.65 8.67
CA SER A 109 4.15 -6.57 7.23
C SER A 109 5.42 -5.76 6.94
N PHE A 110 5.72 -4.75 7.74
CA PHE A 110 6.98 -4.00 7.65
C PHE A 110 8.18 -4.89 7.99
N VAL A 111 8.10 -5.68 9.08
CA VAL A 111 9.18 -6.60 9.47
C VAL A 111 9.40 -7.68 8.41
N HIS A 112 8.31 -8.21 7.82
CA HIS A 112 8.40 -9.15 6.71
C HIS A 112 9.00 -8.49 5.46
N ALA A 113 8.70 -7.21 5.21
CA ALA A 113 9.30 -6.47 4.10
C ALA A 113 10.80 -6.26 4.33
N ALA A 114 11.24 -5.95 5.56
CA ALA A 114 12.65 -5.81 5.90
C ALA A 114 13.42 -7.10 5.59
N ALA A 115 12.87 -8.25 6.01
CA ALA A 115 13.48 -9.55 5.72
C ALA A 115 13.47 -9.92 4.23
N LEU A 116 12.42 -9.54 3.48
CA LEU A 116 12.29 -9.85 2.06
C LEU A 116 13.18 -8.97 1.18
N LEU A 117 13.30 -7.69 1.51
CA LEU A 117 13.97 -6.67 0.70
C LEU A 117 15.38 -6.36 1.19
N ASP A 118 15.81 -7.02 2.26
CA ASP A 118 17.16 -6.93 2.85
C ASP A 118 17.56 -5.48 3.18
N PHE A 119 16.68 -4.75 3.88
CA PHE A 119 16.99 -3.42 4.40
C PHE A 119 17.10 -3.42 5.92
N GLU A 120 17.88 -2.48 6.45
CA GLU A 120 18.07 -2.29 7.90
C GLU A 120 16.99 -1.35 8.46
N PRO A 121 16.15 -1.81 9.40
CA PRO A 121 15.22 -0.93 10.10
C PRO A 121 15.96 -0.22 11.26
N LEU A 122 15.96 1.10 11.24
CA LEU A 122 16.35 1.92 12.39
C LEU A 122 15.09 2.37 13.12
N TRP A 123 15.07 2.14 14.45
CA TRP A 123 13.86 2.33 15.23
C TRP A 123 13.76 3.71 15.84
N LEU A 124 12.67 4.41 15.57
CA LEU A 124 12.21 5.54 16.36
C LEU A 124 11.49 5.00 17.61
N TRP A 125 12.00 5.36 18.75
CA TRP A 125 11.42 5.00 20.04
C TRP A 125 10.46 6.09 20.51
N PRO A 126 9.37 5.73 21.22
CA PRO A 126 8.45 6.71 21.75
C PRO A 126 9.15 7.55 22.82
N GLU A 127 8.68 8.78 22.98
CA GLU A 127 9.15 9.65 24.06
C GLU A 127 8.84 9.06 25.45
N GLU A 128 9.59 9.51 26.47
CA GLU A 128 9.38 9.08 27.86
C GLU A 128 7.92 9.33 28.29
N GLY A 129 7.35 8.38 29.03
CA GLY A 129 5.96 8.43 29.47
C GLY A 129 4.95 7.72 28.59
N THR A 130 5.33 7.22 27.41
CA THR A 130 4.48 6.37 26.60
C THR A 130 4.42 4.95 27.16
N SER A 131 3.27 4.59 27.76
CA SER A 131 3.09 3.28 28.41
C SER A 131 2.59 2.19 27.47
N SER A 132 2.00 2.54 26.32
CA SER A 132 1.39 1.59 25.39
C SER A 132 2.40 1.01 24.41
N LEU A 133 2.41 -0.32 24.27
CA LEU A 133 3.15 -1.02 23.20
C LEU A 133 2.61 -0.75 21.79
N CYS A 134 1.34 -0.36 21.68
CA CYS A 134 0.66 -0.10 20.42
C CYS A 134 0.81 1.34 19.91
N ALA A 135 1.34 2.25 20.75
CA ALA A 135 1.54 3.64 20.40
C ALA A 135 3.05 3.96 20.26
N CYS A 136 3.35 4.81 19.32
CA CYS A 136 4.68 5.40 19.16
C CYS A 136 4.52 6.81 18.60
N PRO A 137 4.11 7.78 19.42
CA PRO A 137 4.08 9.17 19.00
C PRO A 137 5.49 9.60 18.62
N VAL A 138 5.62 10.19 17.45
CA VAL A 138 6.87 10.70 16.90
C VAL A 138 6.70 12.20 16.75
N ALA A 139 7.39 12.99 17.57
CA ALA A 139 7.45 14.42 17.42
C ALA A 139 8.42 14.80 16.30
N ALA A 140 8.18 15.96 15.66
CA ALA A 140 9.02 16.45 14.56
C ALA A 140 10.49 16.61 15.00
N GLU A 141 10.71 17.13 16.22
CA GLU A 141 12.04 17.31 16.79
C GLU A 141 12.76 15.97 17.07
N GLY A 142 12.01 14.94 17.45
CA GLY A 142 12.52 13.59 17.64
C GLY A 142 12.97 12.96 16.34
N LEU A 143 12.19 13.15 15.29
CA LEU A 143 12.52 12.71 13.94
C LEU A 143 13.75 13.45 13.39
N ASP A 144 13.81 14.77 13.57
CA ASP A 144 14.94 15.60 13.12
C ASP A 144 16.25 15.18 13.79
N ARG A 145 16.22 14.94 15.10
CA ARG A 145 17.39 14.39 15.83
C ARG A 145 17.82 13.04 15.28
N ALA A 146 16.88 12.15 15.00
CA ALA A 146 17.18 10.83 14.47
C ALA A 146 17.77 10.90 13.05
N LEU A 147 17.23 11.76 12.18
CA LEU A 147 17.75 11.98 10.84
C LEU A 147 19.14 12.63 10.85
N SER A 148 19.36 13.61 11.73
CA SER A 148 20.64 14.32 11.87
C SER A 148 21.76 13.43 12.44
N ALA A 149 21.42 12.34 13.08
CA ALA A 149 22.38 11.37 13.61
C ALA A 149 22.85 10.33 12.59
N LEU A 150 22.27 10.33 11.37
CA LEU A 150 22.65 9.41 10.29
C LEU A 150 23.76 10.01 9.42
N ASP A 151 24.71 9.17 9.01
CA ASP A 151 25.77 9.56 8.06
C ASP A 151 25.22 9.81 6.64
N ALA A 152 24.07 9.22 6.31
CA ALA A 152 23.39 9.37 5.04
C ALA A 152 21.88 9.34 5.22
N PRO A 153 21.09 9.97 4.33
CA PRO A 153 19.62 9.94 4.42
C PRO A 153 19.11 8.52 4.29
N PRO A 154 18.08 8.12 5.09
CA PRO A 154 17.43 6.82 4.94
C PRO A 154 16.64 6.77 3.62
N ALA A 155 16.37 5.56 3.13
CA ALA A 155 15.52 5.35 1.94
C ALA A 155 14.08 5.81 2.18
N ALA A 156 13.59 5.72 3.42
CA ALA A 156 12.26 6.17 3.82
C ALA A 156 12.17 6.39 5.33
N VAL A 157 11.16 7.16 5.72
CA VAL A 157 10.63 7.21 7.10
C VAL A 157 9.27 6.53 7.10
N TYR A 158 9.08 5.54 7.96
CA TYR A 158 7.84 4.77 8.06
C TYR A 158 7.13 5.03 9.40
N ILE A 159 5.92 5.59 9.33
CA ILE A 159 5.09 5.93 10.50
C ILE A 159 3.70 5.30 10.32
N THR A 160 3.16 4.71 11.38
CA THR A 160 1.79 4.16 11.40
C THR A 160 0.82 5.22 11.93
N SER A 161 -0.12 5.68 11.08
CA SER A 161 -1.16 6.66 11.44
C SER A 161 -2.47 6.34 10.72
N PRO A 162 -3.61 6.18 11.44
CA PRO A 162 -3.69 6.06 12.89
C PRO A 162 -2.99 4.80 13.41
N ASP A 163 -2.61 4.80 14.70
CA ASP A 163 -2.13 3.61 15.38
C ASP A 163 -3.30 2.68 15.80
N TYR A 164 -2.99 1.57 16.46
CA TYR A 164 -4.00 0.61 16.93
C TYR A 164 -5.00 1.17 17.97
N LEU A 165 -4.67 2.28 18.60
CA LEU A 165 -5.52 2.96 19.58
C LEU A 165 -6.29 4.14 18.98
N GLY A 166 -6.09 4.40 17.66
CA GLY A 166 -6.74 5.51 16.95
C GLY A 166 -6.01 6.84 17.08
N ASN A 167 -4.80 6.88 17.63
CA ASN A 167 -4.02 8.10 17.70
C ASN A 167 -3.49 8.47 16.32
N MET A 168 -3.71 9.72 15.91
CA MET A 168 -3.23 10.29 14.65
C MET A 168 -1.87 10.94 14.87
N ALA A 169 -0.94 10.67 13.96
CA ALA A 169 0.32 11.43 13.90
C ALA A 169 0.09 12.77 13.19
N ASP A 170 0.79 13.81 13.64
CA ASP A 170 0.85 15.09 12.94
C ASP A 170 1.82 14.98 11.75
N ILE A 171 1.34 14.39 10.65
CA ILE A 171 2.17 14.13 9.48
C ILE A 171 2.71 15.42 8.80
N PRO A 172 1.94 16.55 8.69
CA PRO A 172 2.47 17.78 8.11
C PRO A 172 3.74 18.31 8.78
N ALA A 173 3.87 18.17 10.10
CA ALA A 173 5.04 18.64 10.81
C ALA A 173 6.35 17.90 10.41
N PRO A 174 6.44 16.55 10.47
CA PRO A 174 7.60 15.82 9.96
C PRO A 174 7.91 16.07 8.48
N VAL A 175 6.88 16.12 7.62
CA VAL A 175 7.06 16.32 6.17
C VAL A 175 7.66 17.69 5.84
N SER A 176 7.28 18.75 6.57
CA SER A 176 7.83 20.09 6.34
C SER A 176 9.32 20.20 6.64
N TYR A 177 9.84 19.37 7.55
CA TYR A 177 11.26 19.35 7.92
C TYR A 177 12.12 18.47 7.00
N THR A 178 11.55 17.41 6.44
CA THR A 178 12.35 16.38 5.77
C THR A 178 12.41 16.53 4.25
N HIS A 179 11.59 17.38 3.63
CA HIS A 179 11.42 17.48 2.17
C HIS A 179 11.18 16.12 1.49
N LEU A 180 10.72 15.12 2.24
CA LEU A 180 10.34 13.82 1.72
C LEU A 180 8.91 13.92 1.18
N THR A 181 8.78 14.02 -0.12
CA THR A 181 7.48 13.89 -0.81
C THR A 181 7.25 12.41 -1.07
N LEU A 182 6.19 11.84 -0.47
CA LEU A 182 5.68 10.53 -0.83
C LEU A 182 4.80 10.64 -2.06
#